data_0d5640bd060722edcdd3015251d942ec
#
_entry.id   0d5640bd060722edcdd3015251d942ec
#
_cell.length_a   1.000
_cell.length_b   1.000
_cell.length_c   1.000
_cell.angle_alpha   90.00
_cell.angle_beta   90.00
_cell.angle_gamma   90.00
#
_symmetry.space_group_name_H-M   'P 1'
#
loop_
_entity.id
_entity.type
_entity.pdbx_description
1 polymer ?
#
loop_
_entity_poly.entity_id
_entity_poly.type
_entity_poly.pdbx_seq_one_letter_code
_entity_poly.pdbx_strand_id
1 'polypeptide(L)'
;MLTTDRLAELAKALSSTGITQITGQFLYHHGGFSPVHQIDPDQPIHLGYNPSVAGLNLNFNRVFFEWTRNGQSYDFKLEGRDLQFRPKANTVRMTSERRGMEVFKYAQTPELENWSVARSALGKGGGRWLPVRRPGTYTADVFHSLARHYGVALPMPQDAMRLQAHRRLCHIDSAPLSEILVDMLKHSVNLTAEGLGRAATRQSGGDYSTLKTSARHMQEWAVRQLNMPDAQFVDHSGLGDQARITAQDMVCALVAAKKLMPSFPVLLRQIKPRDTRGNIDRKSKALIQAKTGTLHYVSALAGYVTEGVDTPYAFAIFTQNLDRRARLT
;
A
#
# COMPACT_ATOMS: atom_id res chain seq x y z
N MET A 1 -3.97 0.28 -8.70
CA MET A 1 -3.53 -0.93 -7.95
C MET A 1 -4.18 -2.16 -8.60
N LEU A 2 -3.43 -3.27 -8.73
CA LEU A 2 -3.98 -4.56 -9.16
C LEU A 2 -4.92 -5.10 -8.07
N THR A 3 -6.15 -5.45 -8.45
CA THR A 3 -7.16 -6.07 -7.59
C THR A 3 -7.50 -7.47 -8.08
N THR A 4 -8.19 -8.25 -7.27
CA THR A 4 -8.61 -9.61 -7.67
C THR A 4 -9.54 -9.58 -8.88
N ASP A 5 -10.45 -8.61 -8.99
CA ASP A 5 -11.34 -8.48 -10.13
C ASP A 5 -10.56 -8.14 -11.41
N ARG A 6 -9.55 -7.26 -11.32
CA ARG A 6 -8.64 -6.97 -12.46
C ARG A 6 -7.80 -8.19 -12.83
N LEU A 7 -7.36 -8.96 -11.84
CA LEU A 7 -6.63 -10.21 -12.09
C LEU A 7 -7.53 -11.28 -12.74
N ALA A 8 -8.83 -11.27 -12.42
CA ALA A 8 -9.82 -12.12 -13.08
C ALA A 8 -10.01 -11.77 -14.57
N GLU A 9 -9.94 -10.46 -14.92
CA GLU A 9 -9.95 -10.04 -16.33
C GLU A 9 -8.75 -10.65 -17.09
N LEU A 10 -7.56 -10.67 -16.48
CA LEU A 10 -6.38 -11.29 -17.07
C LEU A 10 -6.55 -12.80 -17.27
N ALA A 11 -7.12 -13.49 -16.27
CA ALA A 11 -7.41 -14.93 -16.36
C ALA A 11 -8.46 -15.23 -17.44
N LYS A 12 -9.49 -14.40 -17.57
CA LYS A 12 -10.48 -14.48 -18.63
C LYS A 12 -9.85 -14.24 -20.02
N ALA A 13 -8.98 -13.23 -20.14
CA ALA A 13 -8.27 -12.95 -21.38
C ALA A 13 -7.37 -14.13 -21.80
N LEU A 14 -6.70 -14.79 -20.84
CA LEU A 14 -5.93 -16.00 -21.10
C LEU A 14 -6.82 -17.13 -21.61
N SER A 15 -7.95 -17.41 -20.97
CA SER A 15 -8.92 -18.41 -21.46
C SER A 15 -9.42 -18.13 -22.88
N SER A 16 -9.64 -16.85 -23.21
CA SER A 16 -10.11 -16.42 -24.54
C SER A 16 -9.09 -16.66 -25.66
N THR A 17 -7.83 -16.97 -25.33
CA THR A 17 -6.82 -17.39 -26.35
C THR A 17 -7.00 -18.82 -26.83
N GLY A 18 -7.95 -19.58 -26.26
CA GLY A 18 -8.16 -21.01 -26.56
C GLY A 18 -7.26 -21.96 -25.78
N ILE A 19 -6.40 -21.43 -24.90
CA ILE A 19 -5.55 -22.26 -24.03
C ILE A 19 -6.38 -22.80 -22.88
N THR A 20 -6.45 -24.12 -22.76
CA THR A 20 -7.18 -24.83 -21.68
C THR A 20 -6.25 -25.43 -20.63
N GLN A 21 -4.96 -25.62 -20.98
CA GLN A 21 -3.97 -26.22 -20.09
C GLN A 21 -2.56 -25.72 -20.40
N ILE A 22 -1.77 -25.52 -19.35
CA ILE A 22 -0.31 -25.32 -19.42
C ILE A 22 0.34 -26.56 -18.77
N THR A 23 1.19 -27.26 -19.53
CA THR A 23 1.92 -28.47 -19.07
C THR A 23 3.35 -28.17 -18.62
N GLY A 24 3.86 -26.98 -18.96
CA GLY A 24 5.19 -26.51 -18.54
C GLY A 24 5.18 -25.88 -17.14
N GLN A 25 5.94 -24.81 -16.96
CA GLN A 25 6.00 -24.09 -15.68
C GLN A 25 5.05 -22.90 -15.66
N PHE A 26 4.43 -22.63 -14.51
CA PHE A 26 3.78 -21.37 -14.22
C PHE A 26 4.71 -20.51 -13.37
N LEU A 27 5.32 -19.51 -13.98
CA LEU A 27 6.29 -18.64 -13.34
C LEU A 27 5.69 -17.26 -13.08
N TYR A 28 5.97 -16.68 -11.92
CA TYR A 28 5.71 -15.27 -11.63
C TYR A 28 7.01 -14.51 -11.37
N HIS A 29 7.01 -13.21 -11.64
CA HIS A 29 8.20 -12.37 -11.54
C HIS A 29 7.87 -10.98 -11.01
N HIS A 30 8.76 -10.41 -10.23
CA HIS A 30 8.57 -9.12 -9.54
C HIS A 30 9.00 -7.89 -10.38
N GLY A 31 9.23 -8.02 -11.67
CA GLY A 31 9.58 -6.89 -12.54
C GLY A 31 10.90 -6.19 -12.18
N GLY A 32 11.81 -6.88 -11.47
CA GLY A 32 13.10 -6.35 -11.03
C GLY A 32 13.07 -5.59 -9.68
N PHE A 33 11.93 -5.62 -8.97
CA PHE A 33 11.83 -5.06 -7.62
C PHE A 33 11.92 -6.20 -6.59
N SER A 34 13.02 -6.27 -5.86
CA SER A 34 13.14 -7.22 -4.74
C SER A 34 12.06 -6.97 -3.70
N PRO A 35 11.38 -8.03 -3.21
CA PRO A 35 10.38 -7.89 -2.16
C PRO A 35 10.99 -7.36 -0.86
N VAL A 36 10.28 -6.45 -0.21
CA VAL A 36 10.56 -5.94 1.14
C VAL A 36 9.47 -6.46 2.08
N HIS A 37 9.85 -7.03 3.19
CA HIS A 37 8.93 -7.73 4.09
C HIS A 37 7.88 -6.81 4.73
N GLN A 38 8.27 -5.59 5.12
CA GLN A 38 7.41 -4.53 5.63
C GLN A 38 8.09 -3.17 5.46
N ILE A 39 7.34 -2.10 5.46
CA ILE A 39 7.88 -0.75 5.26
C ILE A 39 8.70 -0.34 6.48
N ASP A 40 8.13 -0.47 7.66
CA ASP A 40 8.76 -0.14 8.94
C ASP A 40 8.76 -1.37 9.85
N PRO A 41 9.94 -1.94 10.20
CA PRO A 41 10.05 -3.13 11.04
C PRO A 41 9.59 -2.90 12.49
N ASP A 42 9.58 -1.66 12.98
CA ASP A 42 9.18 -1.33 14.35
C ASP A 42 7.66 -1.28 14.53
N GLN A 43 6.90 -1.28 13.43
CA GLN A 43 5.44 -1.35 13.46
C GLN A 43 4.95 -2.79 13.67
N PRO A 44 3.85 -3.00 14.43
CA PRO A 44 3.26 -4.33 14.60
C PRO A 44 2.96 -5.03 13.27
N ILE A 45 3.34 -6.30 13.17
CA ILE A 45 3.32 -7.07 11.93
C ILE A 45 1.93 -7.24 11.29
N HIS A 46 0.86 -7.12 12.07
CA HIS A 46 -0.52 -7.30 11.60
C HIS A 46 -1.18 -6.05 11.04
N LEU A 47 -0.47 -4.93 11.00
CA LEU A 47 -1.05 -3.65 10.57
C LEU A 47 -1.10 -3.55 9.04
N GLY A 48 -2.31 -3.40 8.50
CA GLY A 48 -2.54 -3.36 7.06
C GLY A 48 -1.95 -2.13 6.34
N TYR A 49 -1.56 -1.09 7.07
CA TYR A 49 -0.88 0.09 6.53
C TYR A 49 0.66 -0.06 6.48
N ASN A 50 1.19 -1.14 7.05
CA ASN A 50 2.59 -1.54 6.97
C ASN A 50 2.74 -2.86 6.16
N PRO A 51 2.34 -2.89 4.89
CA PRO A 51 2.40 -4.10 4.08
C PRO A 51 3.82 -4.42 3.65
N SER A 52 4.02 -5.61 3.10
CA SER A 52 5.19 -5.89 2.26
C SER A 52 5.10 -5.08 0.96
N VAL A 53 6.26 -4.78 0.37
CA VAL A 53 6.38 -4.03 -0.88
C VAL A 53 7.12 -4.89 -1.91
N ALA A 54 6.53 -5.09 -3.09
CA ALA A 54 7.14 -5.89 -4.15
C ALA A 54 6.82 -5.29 -5.53
N GLY A 55 7.35 -5.87 -6.58
CA GLY A 55 6.98 -5.52 -7.95
C GLY A 55 5.62 -6.10 -8.35
N LEU A 56 5.23 -7.23 -7.77
CA LEU A 56 3.93 -7.86 -7.96
C LEU A 56 3.12 -7.73 -6.67
N ASN A 57 2.05 -6.93 -6.71
CA ASN A 57 1.22 -6.59 -5.56
C ASN A 57 -0.26 -6.77 -5.90
N LEU A 58 -1.03 -7.42 -5.03
CA LEU A 58 -2.46 -7.66 -5.18
C LEU A 58 -3.23 -7.18 -3.95
N ASN A 59 -4.38 -6.50 -4.13
CA ASN A 59 -5.28 -6.08 -3.05
C ASN A 59 -4.56 -5.33 -1.92
N PHE A 60 -3.60 -4.46 -2.25
CA PHE A 60 -2.73 -3.76 -1.30
C PHE A 60 -1.89 -4.70 -0.43
N ASN A 61 -1.55 -5.89 -0.96
CA ASN A 61 -0.87 -6.97 -0.24
C ASN A 61 -1.57 -7.35 1.06
N ARG A 62 -2.88 -7.52 0.96
CA ARG A 62 -3.73 -7.91 2.09
C ARG A 62 -4.65 -9.06 1.72
N VAL A 63 -4.84 -9.98 2.66
CA VAL A 63 -5.82 -11.05 2.62
C VAL A 63 -6.97 -10.70 3.57
N PHE A 64 -8.21 -10.98 3.18
CA PHE A 64 -9.35 -10.80 4.07
C PHE A 64 -9.50 -12.05 4.94
N PHE A 65 -9.35 -11.86 6.24
CA PHE A 65 -9.60 -12.86 7.26
C PHE A 65 -10.99 -12.66 7.84
N GLU A 66 -11.83 -13.68 7.72
CA GLU A 66 -13.17 -13.74 8.28
C GLU A 66 -13.27 -14.92 9.24
N TRP A 67 -13.98 -14.72 10.34
CA TRP A 67 -14.22 -15.78 11.30
C TRP A 67 -15.67 -15.78 11.79
N THR A 68 -16.16 -16.98 12.09
CA THR A 68 -17.47 -17.20 12.68
C THR A 68 -17.34 -18.20 13.81
N ARG A 69 -17.95 -17.91 14.94
CA ARG A 69 -17.95 -18.85 16.07
C ARG A 69 -18.84 -20.04 15.75
N ASN A 70 -18.33 -21.25 15.95
CA ASN A 70 -19.03 -22.51 15.77
C ASN A 70 -18.89 -23.35 17.05
N GLY A 71 -19.88 -23.23 17.95
CA GLY A 71 -19.84 -23.83 19.28
C GLY A 71 -18.65 -23.30 20.10
N GLN A 72 -17.72 -24.20 20.45
CA GLN A 72 -16.47 -23.87 21.15
C GLN A 72 -15.30 -23.64 20.20
N SER A 73 -15.49 -23.77 18.89
CA SER A 73 -14.49 -23.57 17.85
C SER A 73 -14.78 -22.34 17.01
N TYR A 74 -13.94 -22.10 16.00
CA TYR A 74 -14.12 -21.03 15.02
C TYR A 74 -13.86 -21.58 13.62
N ASP A 75 -14.72 -21.19 12.69
CA ASP A 75 -14.51 -21.37 11.27
C ASP A 75 -13.79 -20.15 10.71
N PHE A 76 -12.70 -20.37 9.97
CA PHE A 76 -11.85 -19.33 9.41
C PHE A 76 -11.88 -19.36 7.89
N LYS A 77 -11.98 -18.17 7.28
CA LYS A 77 -11.82 -17.97 5.84
C LYS A 77 -10.73 -16.95 5.59
N LEU A 78 -9.90 -17.23 4.60
CA LEU A 78 -8.85 -16.33 4.10
C LEU A 78 -9.02 -16.20 2.59
N GLU A 79 -9.33 -14.99 2.14
CA GLU A 79 -9.75 -14.74 0.78
C GLU A 79 -8.99 -13.58 0.15
N GLY A 80 -8.64 -13.73 -1.12
CA GLY A 80 -8.25 -12.63 -1.99
C GLY A 80 -9.47 -11.84 -2.43
N ARG A 81 -10.14 -11.18 -1.46
CA ARG A 81 -11.46 -10.57 -1.64
C ARG A 81 -11.43 -9.28 -2.43
N ASP A 82 -12.31 -9.14 -3.41
CA ASP A 82 -12.65 -7.91 -4.10
C ASP A 82 -14.19 -7.81 -4.23
N LEU A 83 -14.70 -6.97 -5.11
CA LEU A 83 -16.14 -6.74 -5.27
C LEU A 83 -16.87 -7.98 -5.80
N GLN A 84 -16.37 -8.60 -6.89
CA GLN A 84 -16.98 -9.74 -7.57
C GLN A 84 -16.37 -11.07 -7.14
N PHE A 85 -15.05 -11.16 -7.09
CA PHE A 85 -14.32 -12.40 -6.84
C PHE A 85 -13.76 -12.48 -5.42
N ARG A 86 -13.85 -13.70 -4.84
CA ARG A 86 -13.38 -13.99 -3.48
C ARG A 86 -12.67 -15.34 -3.42
N PRO A 87 -11.61 -15.56 -4.22
CA PRO A 87 -10.91 -16.81 -4.20
C PRO A 87 -10.26 -17.05 -2.84
N LYS A 88 -10.22 -18.31 -2.42
CA LYS A 88 -9.49 -18.72 -1.23
C LYS A 88 -8.00 -18.45 -1.42
N ALA A 89 -7.36 -17.87 -0.42
CA ALA A 89 -5.91 -17.71 -0.37
C ALA A 89 -5.30 -18.99 0.24
N ASN A 90 -4.72 -19.85 -0.61
CA ASN A 90 -4.19 -21.14 -0.17
C ASN A 90 -2.78 -21.03 0.44
N THR A 91 -2.08 -19.93 0.17
CA THR A 91 -0.73 -19.64 0.68
C THR A 91 -0.72 -19.04 2.08
N VAL A 92 -1.90 -18.76 2.66
CA VAL A 92 -2.06 -18.17 3.99
C VAL A 92 -2.91 -19.07 4.86
N ARG A 93 -2.50 -19.33 6.10
CA ARG A 93 -3.26 -20.08 7.11
C ARG A 93 -3.53 -19.25 8.35
N MET A 94 -4.63 -19.54 9.02
CA MET A 94 -4.98 -18.97 10.31
C MET A 94 -5.30 -20.07 11.31
N THR A 95 -4.75 -19.94 12.51
CA THR A 95 -5.10 -20.76 13.67
C THR A 95 -5.51 -19.87 14.85
N SER A 96 -6.23 -20.43 15.81
CA SER A 96 -6.54 -19.71 17.06
C SER A 96 -5.82 -20.36 18.24
N GLU A 97 -5.31 -19.51 19.13
CA GLU A 97 -4.58 -19.92 20.31
C GLU A 97 -5.17 -19.30 21.57
N ARG A 98 -5.05 -20.01 22.71
CA ARG A 98 -5.39 -19.46 24.02
C ARG A 98 -4.18 -18.65 24.51
N ARG A 99 -4.24 -17.32 24.39
CA ARG A 99 -3.23 -16.39 24.94
C ARG A 99 -3.87 -15.06 25.29
N GLY A 100 -3.28 -14.33 26.22
CA GLY A 100 -3.82 -13.07 26.71
C GLY A 100 -3.29 -11.85 25.94
N MET A 101 -1.98 -11.76 25.75
CA MET A 101 -1.32 -10.65 25.05
C MET A 101 -1.02 -11.03 23.61
N GLU A 102 -0.72 -10.03 22.78
CA GLU A 102 -0.36 -10.20 21.37
C GLU A 102 -1.46 -10.89 20.54
N VAL A 103 -2.40 -10.08 20.09
CA VAL A 103 -3.61 -10.56 19.39
C VAL A 103 -3.28 -11.40 18.15
N PHE A 104 -2.29 -11.00 17.36
CA PHE A 104 -1.84 -11.71 16.17
C PHE A 104 -0.37 -12.08 16.25
N LYS A 105 -0.03 -13.29 15.86
CA LYS A 105 1.34 -13.74 15.61
C LYS A 105 1.48 -14.20 14.17
N TYR A 106 2.68 -14.03 13.64
CA TYR A 106 3.04 -14.41 12.29
C TYR A 106 4.26 -15.32 12.30
N ALA A 107 4.23 -16.36 11.51
CA ALA A 107 5.36 -17.22 11.18
C ALA A 107 5.26 -17.63 9.71
N GLN A 108 6.36 -17.99 9.09
CA GLN A 108 6.34 -18.46 7.71
C GLN A 108 7.16 -19.75 7.56
N THR A 109 6.72 -20.59 6.64
CA THR A 109 7.49 -21.70 6.08
C THR A 109 7.81 -21.39 4.61
N PRO A 110 8.60 -22.19 3.90
CA PRO A 110 8.80 -22.01 2.46
C PRO A 110 7.50 -21.96 1.66
N GLU A 111 6.45 -22.68 2.09
CA GLU A 111 5.19 -22.84 1.36
C GLU A 111 4.08 -21.92 1.85
N LEU A 112 4.07 -21.57 3.15
CA LEU A 112 2.91 -20.97 3.81
C LEU A 112 3.27 -19.80 4.71
N GLU A 113 2.39 -18.83 4.72
CA GLU A 113 2.29 -17.79 5.74
C GLU A 113 1.31 -18.24 6.82
N ASN A 114 1.78 -18.37 8.05
CA ASN A 114 1.00 -18.87 9.18
C ASN A 114 0.69 -17.72 10.14
N TRP A 115 -0.57 -17.39 10.26
CA TRP A 115 -1.08 -16.47 11.26
C TRP A 115 -1.71 -17.24 12.41
N SER A 116 -1.57 -16.74 13.62
CA SER A 116 -2.39 -17.19 14.74
C SER A 116 -3.04 -15.98 15.43
N VAL A 117 -4.28 -16.17 15.90
CA VAL A 117 -5.06 -15.15 16.58
C VAL A 117 -5.42 -15.58 17.99
N ALA A 118 -5.35 -14.64 18.95
CA ALA A 118 -5.78 -14.88 20.30
C ALA A 118 -7.31 -15.13 20.35
N ARG A 119 -7.76 -16.26 20.92
CA ARG A 119 -9.20 -16.62 21.00
C ARG A 119 -10.02 -15.56 21.71
N SER A 120 -9.44 -14.88 22.70
CA SER A 120 -10.07 -13.78 23.44
C SER A 120 -10.49 -12.60 22.57
N ALA A 121 -9.84 -12.41 21.40
CA ALA A 121 -10.11 -11.30 20.49
C ALA A 121 -11.19 -11.57 19.44
N LEU A 122 -11.68 -12.82 19.33
CA LEU A 122 -12.55 -13.22 18.22
C LEU A 122 -14.05 -12.95 18.44
N GLY A 123 -14.54 -12.96 19.69
CA GLY A 123 -15.95 -12.72 19.99
C GLY A 123 -16.89 -13.74 19.29
N LYS A 124 -18.02 -13.25 18.76
CA LYS A 124 -18.99 -14.10 18.03
C LYS A 124 -18.63 -14.32 16.56
N GLY A 125 -17.97 -13.37 15.95
CA GLY A 125 -17.56 -13.38 14.56
C GLY A 125 -17.06 -12.01 14.11
N GLY A 126 -16.47 -11.95 12.94
CA GLY A 126 -15.98 -10.71 12.38
C GLY A 126 -15.10 -10.91 11.15
N GLY A 127 -14.51 -9.83 10.70
CA GLY A 127 -13.59 -9.86 9.58
C GLY A 127 -12.63 -8.68 9.62
N ARG A 128 -11.43 -8.89 9.09
CA ARG A 128 -10.42 -7.84 8.93
C ARG A 128 -9.42 -8.17 7.84
N TRP A 129 -8.79 -7.14 7.34
CA TRP A 129 -7.65 -7.28 6.44
C TRP A 129 -6.37 -7.52 7.23
N LEU A 130 -5.62 -8.55 6.83
CA LEU A 130 -4.27 -8.84 7.32
C LEU A 130 -3.27 -8.68 6.18
N PRO A 131 -2.07 -8.17 6.44
CA PRO A 131 -1.05 -8.11 5.41
C PRO A 131 -0.57 -9.50 5.03
N VAL A 132 -0.27 -9.70 3.75
CA VAL A 132 0.53 -10.83 3.27
C VAL A 132 1.99 -10.39 3.15
N ARG A 133 2.92 -11.28 3.48
CA ARG A 133 4.35 -10.99 3.50
C ARG A 133 5.08 -11.55 2.29
N ARG A 134 4.39 -12.37 1.50
CA ARG A 134 4.87 -12.95 0.23
C ARG A 134 3.92 -12.59 -0.91
N PRO A 135 3.87 -11.31 -1.31
CA PRO A 135 2.84 -10.80 -2.22
C PRO A 135 2.88 -11.44 -3.61
N GLY A 136 4.05 -11.83 -4.11
CA GLY A 136 4.17 -12.54 -5.39
C GLY A 136 3.51 -13.91 -5.34
N THR A 137 3.83 -14.72 -4.33
CA THR A 137 3.24 -16.05 -4.11
C THR A 137 1.72 -15.94 -3.94
N TYR A 138 1.25 -14.99 -3.13
CA TYR A 138 -0.18 -14.72 -2.93
C TYR A 138 -0.88 -14.33 -4.24
N THR A 139 -0.29 -13.43 -5.04
CA THR A 139 -0.87 -12.99 -6.31
C THR A 139 -0.96 -14.17 -7.29
N ALA A 140 0.09 -14.98 -7.37
CA ALA A 140 0.13 -16.14 -8.24
C ALA A 140 -0.85 -17.25 -7.82
N ASP A 141 -1.05 -17.48 -6.52
CA ASP A 141 -2.07 -18.41 -5.99
C ASP A 141 -3.49 -17.96 -6.34
N VAL A 142 -3.79 -16.65 -6.16
CA VAL A 142 -5.08 -16.08 -6.55
C VAL A 142 -5.30 -16.20 -8.06
N PHE A 143 -4.27 -15.89 -8.88
CA PHE A 143 -4.36 -16.06 -10.33
C PHE A 143 -4.56 -17.52 -10.74
N HIS A 144 -3.87 -18.45 -10.12
CA HIS A 144 -4.05 -19.89 -10.35
C HIS A 144 -5.52 -20.32 -10.11
N SER A 145 -6.13 -19.83 -9.02
CA SER A 145 -7.53 -20.10 -8.71
C SER A 145 -8.48 -19.48 -9.74
N LEU A 146 -8.22 -18.25 -10.17
CA LEU A 146 -9.03 -17.55 -11.17
C LEU A 146 -8.87 -18.18 -12.58
N ALA A 147 -7.67 -18.59 -12.97
CA ALA A 147 -7.44 -19.30 -14.24
C ALA A 147 -8.26 -20.60 -14.29
N ARG A 148 -8.24 -21.38 -13.20
CA ARG A 148 -9.08 -22.59 -13.08
C ARG A 148 -10.57 -22.28 -13.18
N HIS A 149 -11.04 -21.19 -12.58
CA HIS A 149 -12.42 -20.73 -12.68
C HIS A 149 -12.83 -20.48 -14.14
N TYR A 150 -11.91 -19.96 -14.96
CA TYR A 150 -12.12 -19.73 -16.40
C TYR A 150 -11.72 -20.92 -17.29
N GLY A 151 -11.53 -22.10 -16.71
CA GLY A 151 -11.27 -23.34 -17.48
C GLY A 151 -9.83 -23.50 -17.96
N VAL A 152 -8.86 -22.78 -17.38
CA VAL A 152 -7.43 -22.93 -17.70
C VAL A 152 -6.70 -23.64 -16.55
N ALA A 153 -6.22 -24.86 -16.81
CA ALA A 153 -5.42 -25.61 -15.85
C ALA A 153 -3.96 -25.13 -15.89
N LEU A 154 -3.46 -24.70 -14.74
CA LEU A 154 -2.07 -24.26 -14.55
C LEU A 154 -1.38 -25.17 -13.54
N PRO A 155 -0.05 -25.44 -13.67
CA PRO A 155 0.73 -26.04 -12.59
C PRO A 155 0.85 -25.07 -11.40
N MET A 156 1.41 -25.55 -10.29
CA MET A 156 1.66 -24.70 -9.13
C MET A 156 2.63 -23.56 -9.47
N PRO A 157 2.37 -22.33 -9.00
CA PRO A 157 3.19 -21.18 -9.32
C PRO A 157 4.56 -21.26 -8.68
N GLN A 158 5.59 -20.80 -9.38
CA GLN A 158 6.98 -20.74 -8.92
C GLN A 158 7.54 -19.34 -9.12
N ASP A 159 8.36 -18.89 -8.17
CA ASP A 159 9.06 -17.61 -8.28
C ASP A 159 10.21 -17.73 -9.30
N ALA A 160 10.31 -16.75 -10.17
CA ALA A 160 11.38 -16.67 -11.17
C ALA A 160 12.17 -15.38 -10.99
N MET A 161 13.46 -15.50 -10.73
CA MET A 161 14.34 -14.32 -10.65
C MET A 161 14.49 -13.61 -12.00
N ARG A 162 14.41 -14.36 -13.09
CA ARG A 162 14.49 -13.85 -14.47
C ARG A 162 13.50 -14.61 -15.37
N LEU A 163 12.90 -13.89 -16.29
CA LEU A 163 12.10 -14.49 -17.36
C LEU A 163 12.94 -14.56 -18.61
N GLN A 164 12.85 -15.68 -19.34
CA GLN A 164 13.40 -15.81 -20.69
C GLN A 164 12.56 -14.98 -21.68
N ALA A 165 13.07 -14.79 -22.89
CA ALA A 165 12.31 -14.19 -23.98
C ALA A 165 10.98 -14.93 -24.19
N HIS A 166 9.88 -14.21 -24.25
CA HIS A 166 8.54 -14.78 -24.29
C HIS A 166 7.63 -13.98 -25.23
N ARG A 167 6.59 -14.65 -25.72
CA ARG A 167 5.52 -14.02 -26.48
C ARG A 167 4.45 -13.54 -25.51
N ARG A 168 4.02 -12.29 -25.61
CA ARG A 168 2.89 -11.75 -24.86
C ARG A 168 1.59 -12.38 -25.37
N LEU A 169 0.84 -13.04 -24.50
CA LEU A 169 -0.48 -13.59 -24.79
C LEU A 169 -1.60 -12.60 -24.47
N CYS A 170 -1.55 -12.00 -23.28
CA CYS A 170 -2.50 -11.01 -22.84
C CYS A 170 -1.83 -10.03 -21.86
N HIS A 171 -2.49 -8.92 -21.59
CA HIS A 171 -2.04 -7.93 -20.61
C HIS A 171 -3.24 -7.16 -20.06
N ILE A 172 -3.02 -6.52 -18.93
CA ILE A 172 -3.89 -5.50 -18.36
C ILE A 172 -3.04 -4.29 -17.99
N ASP A 173 -3.56 -3.10 -18.24
CA ASP A 173 -2.88 -1.86 -17.92
C ASP A 173 -3.37 -1.31 -16.58
N SER A 174 -2.51 -0.54 -15.89
CA SER A 174 -2.92 0.23 -14.74
C SER A 174 -3.80 1.42 -15.17
N ALA A 175 -4.50 2.01 -14.22
CA ALA A 175 -5.08 3.34 -14.41
C ALA A 175 -3.97 4.37 -14.71
N PRO A 176 -4.30 5.52 -15.33
CA PRO A 176 -3.37 6.63 -15.51
C PRO A 176 -2.70 7.05 -14.19
N LEU A 177 -1.44 7.49 -14.27
CA LEU A 177 -0.68 7.87 -13.08
C LEU A 177 -1.38 8.95 -12.24
N SER A 178 -2.05 9.90 -12.88
CA SER A 178 -2.83 10.95 -12.21
C SER A 178 -3.93 10.40 -11.29
N GLU A 179 -4.66 9.39 -11.73
CA GLU A 179 -5.69 8.73 -10.94
C GLU A 179 -5.08 7.94 -9.77
N ILE A 180 -3.97 7.24 -10.04
CA ILE A 180 -3.22 6.51 -8.98
C ILE A 180 -2.73 7.48 -7.91
N LEU A 181 -2.23 8.66 -8.29
CA LEU A 181 -1.78 9.69 -7.36
C LEU A 181 -2.93 10.26 -6.53
N VAL A 182 -4.08 10.54 -7.15
CA VAL A 182 -5.29 10.99 -6.44
C VAL A 182 -5.68 9.97 -5.37
N ASP A 183 -5.80 8.70 -5.73
CA ASP A 183 -6.17 7.64 -4.79
C ASP A 183 -5.14 7.46 -3.67
N MET A 184 -3.85 7.49 -4.01
CA MET A 184 -2.76 7.41 -3.05
C MET A 184 -2.80 8.55 -2.03
N LEU A 185 -2.94 9.80 -2.50
CA LEU A 185 -2.95 10.98 -1.66
C LEU A 185 -4.24 11.08 -0.83
N LYS A 186 -5.38 10.74 -1.41
CA LYS A 186 -6.70 10.78 -0.76
C LYS A 186 -6.84 9.72 0.34
N HIS A 187 -6.34 8.51 0.10
CA HIS A 187 -6.48 7.36 1.01
C HIS A 187 -5.21 7.03 1.80
N SER A 188 -4.13 7.81 1.60
CA SER A 188 -2.83 7.60 2.27
C SER A 188 -2.31 6.16 2.09
N VAL A 189 -2.23 5.71 0.84
CA VAL A 189 -1.86 4.33 0.53
C VAL A 189 -0.34 4.17 0.50
N ASN A 190 0.24 3.71 1.61
CA ASN A 190 1.67 3.56 1.78
C ASN A 190 2.30 2.65 0.71
N LEU A 191 1.68 1.50 0.41
CA LEU A 191 2.18 0.60 -0.63
C LEU A 191 2.34 1.29 -2.00
N THR A 192 1.39 2.15 -2.36
CA THR A 192 1.45 2.88 -3.64
C THR A 192 2.57 3.92 -3.60
N ALA A 193 2.76 4.61 -2.48
CA ALA A 193 3.84 5.58 -2.31
C ALA A 193 5.22 4.90 -2.46
N GLU A 194 5.42 3.76 -1.79
CA GLU A 194 6.66 2.98 -1.90
C GLU A 194 6.90 2.47 -3.33
N GLY A 195 5.86 1.94 -3.96
CA GLY A 195 5.96 1.45 -5.35
C GLY A 195 6.32 2.55 -6.34
N LEU A 196 5.67 3.71 -6.25
CA LEU A 196 5.92 4.86 -7.12
C LEU A 196 7.29 5.46 -6.85
N GLY A 197 7.69 5.62 -5.58
CA GLY A 197 9.00 6.15 -5.22
C GLY A 197 10.14 5.28 -5.76
N ARG A 198 10.05 3.95 -5.58
CA ARG A 198 11.03 3.02 -6.15
C ARG A 198 11.04 3.04 -7.69
N ALA A 199 9.88 3.15 -8.33
CA ALA A 199 9.79 3.27 -9.77
C ALA A 199 10.43 4.56 -10.29
N ALA A 200 10.21 5.69 -9.62
CA ALA A 200 10.82 6.97 -9.93
C ALA A 200 12.35 6.92 -9.75
N THR A 201 12.83 6.33 -8.66
CA THR A 201 14.27 6.12 -8.41
C THR A 201 14.91 5.29 -9.52
N ARG A 202 14.27 4.18 -9.90
CA ARG A 202 14.74 3.33 -11.02
C ARG A 202 14.82 4.12 -12.32
N GLN A 203 13.78 4.91 -12.64
CA GLN A 203 13.72 5.70 -13.87
C GLN A 203 14.81 6.77 -13.93
N SER A 204 15.18 7.33 -12.80
CA SER A 204 16.27 8.34 -12.69
C SER A 204 17.67 7.73 -12.52
N GLY A 205 17.81 6.40 -12.61
CA GLY A 205 19.09 5.69 -12.52
C GLY A 205 19.64 5.54 -11.09
N GLY A 206 18.82 5.79 -10.07
CA GLY A 206 19.21 5.62 -8.68
C GLY A 206 19.11 4.17 -8.17
N ASP A 207 19.69 3.90 -7.00
CA ASP A 207 19.59 2.61 -6.32
C ASP A 207 18.20 2.45 -5.66
N TYR A 208 17.41 1.52 -6.20
CA TYR A 208 16.08 1.16 -5.72
C TYR A 208 16.02 -0.21 -5.05
N SER A 209 17.16 -0.80 -4.72
CA SER A 209 17.25 -2.15 -4.14
C SER A 209 16.57 -2.26 -2.78
N THR A 210 16.67 -1.22 -1.95
CA THR A 210 15.98 -1.10 -0.66
C THR A 210 15.10 0.15 -0.61
N LEU A 211 14.14 0.20 0.34
CA LEU A 211 13.36 1.42 0.57
C LEU A 211 14.25 2.58 1.00
N LYS A 212 15.23 2.31 1.86
CA LYS A 212 16.15 3.32 2.39
C LYS A 212 17.05 3.94 1.31
N THR A 213 17.62 3.13 0.41
CA THR A 213 18.47 3.66 -0.68
C THR A 213 17.63 4.45 -1.67
N SER A 214 16.44 3.97 -1.99
CA SER A 214 15.49 4.67 -2.85
C SER A 214 15.01 5.99 -2.23
N ALA A 215 14.69 6.02 -0.95
CA ALA A 215 14.28 7.23 -0.24
C ALA A 215 15.43 8.26 -0.16
N ARG A 216 16.66 7.81 0.04
CA ARG A 216 17.84 8.70 -0.02
C ARG A 216 17.99 9.36 -1.38
N HIS A 217 17.81 8.62 -2.47
CA HIS A 217 17.85 9.18 -3.83
C HIS A 217 16.75 10.24 -4.02
N MET A 218 15.54 10.00 -3.52
CA MET A 218 14.45 10.99 -3.51
C MET A 218 14.79 12.21 -2.66
N GLN A 219 15.41 12.03 -1.49
CA GLN A 219 15.88 13.12 -0.63
C GLN A 219 16.88 14.02 -1.36
N GLU A 220 17.89 13.44 -2.00
CA GLU A 220 18.87 14.19 -2.79
C GLU A 220 18.23 14.98 -3.93
N TRP A 221 17.23 14.40 -4.58
CA TRP A 221 16.42 15.09 -5.59
C TRP A 221 15.61 16.24 -4.97
N ALA A 222 14.97 16.03 -3.83
CA ALA A 222 14.17 17.03 -3.13
C ALA A 222 15.01 18.22 -2.65
N VAL A 223 16.21 17.97 -2.14
CA VAL A 223 17.15 19.03 -1.77
C VAL A 223 17.48 19.90 -2.98
N ARG A 224 17.78 19.29 -4.13
CA ARG A 224 18.20 20.04 -5.33
C ARG A 224 17.04 20.73 -6.05
N GLN A 225 15.87 20.06 -6.17
CA GLN A 225 14.79 20.51 -7.03
C GLN A 225 13.64 21.20 -6.28
N LEU A 226 13.45 20.87 -5.00
CA LEU A 226 12.37 21.41 -4.18
C LEU A 226 12.86 22.37 -3.09
N ASN A 227 14.19 22.57 -2.99
CA ASN A 227 14.80 23.40 -1.95
C ASN A 227 14.42 22.98 -0.53
N MET A 228 14.67 21.70 -0.20
CA MET A 228 14.37 21.06 1.08
C MET A 228 15.66 20.63 1.79
N PRO A 229 16.50 21.55 2.29
CA PRO A 229 17.82 21.23 2.81
C PRO A 229 17.80 20.36 4.08
N ASP A 230 16.77 20.47 4.89
CA ASP A 230 16.65 19.79 6.19
C ASP A 230 15.84 18.48 6.12
N ALA A 231 15.36 18.10 4.92
CA ALA A 231 14.57 16.89 4.76
C ALA A 231 15.43 15.63 4.91
N GLN A 232 14.94 14.67 5.69
CA GLN A 232 15.52 13.35 5.85
C GLN A 232 14.44 12.29 5.60
N PHE A 233 14.64 11.47 4.58
CA PHE A 233 13.68 10.41 4.20
C PHE A 233 14.28 9.03 4.43
N VAL A 234 13.46 8.13 4.95
CA VAL A 234 13.81 6.72 5.19
C VAL A 234 12.96 5.76 4.36
N ASP A 235 11.83 6.24 3.88
CA ASP A 235 10.89 5.58 2.99
C ASP A 235 10.17 6.63 2.12
N HIS A 236 9.23 6.21 1.28
CA HIS A 236 8.45 7.11 0.42
C HIS A 236 7.06 7.43 0.98
N SER A 237 6.59 6.69 1.97
CA SER A 237 5.26 6.81 2.56
C SER A 237 5.21 7.74 3.78
N GLY A 238 6.35 7.97 4.41
CA GLY A 238 6.47 8.71 5.66
C GLY A 238 6.03 7.87 6.87
N LEU A 239 6.04 6.54 6.77
CA LEU A 239 5.69 5.64 7.87
C LEU A 239 6.84 5.51 8.87
N GLY A 240 8.08 5.47 8.41
CA GLY A 240 9.27 5.30 9.23
C GLY A 240 9.46 6.45 10.21
N ASP A 241 9.68 6.12 11.45
CA ASP A 241 9.75 7.06 12.56
C ASP A 241 10.98 7.99 12.53
N GLN A 242 12.00 7.63 11.75
CA GLN A 242 13.22 8.41 11.57
C GLN A 242 13.11 9.47 10.47
N ALA A 243 12.01 9.53 9.71
CA ALA A 243 11.79 10.60 8.74
C ALA A 243 11.70 11.97 9.43
N ARG A 244 12.34 12.98 8.84
CA ARG A 244 12.32 14.36 9.35
C ARG A 244 12.07 15.33 8.20
N ILE A 245 11.25 16.32 8.48
CA ILE A 245 10.96 17.42 7.57
C ILE A 245 10.51 18.63 8.39
N THR A 246 10.96 19.80 8.00
CA THR A 246 10.47 21.05 8.60
C THR A 246 9.20 21.53 7.91
N ALA A 247 8.40 22.37 8.57
CA ALA A 247 7.24 23.00 7.94
C ALA A 247 7.69 23.90 6.77
N GLN A 248 8.87 24.52 6.89
CA GLN A 248 9.47 25.33 5.82
C GLN A 248 9.78 24.48 4.58
N ASP A 249 10.48 23.33 4.74
CA ASP A 249 10.76 22.42 3.62
C ASP A 249 9.47 21.97 2.94
N MET A 250 8.43 21.63 3.72
CA MET A 250 7.14 21.23 3.15
C MET A 250 6.50 22.36 2.33
N VAL A 251 6.55 23.60 2.79
CA VAL A 251 6.04 24.75 2.03
C VAL A 251 6.88 24.95 0.76
N CYS A 252 8.20 24.86 0.83
CA CYS A 252 9.08 24.92 -0.35
C CYS A 252 8.72 23.85 -1.37
N ALA A 253 8.53 22.60 -0.90
CA ALA A 253 8.10 21.48 -1.76
C ALA A 253 6.76 21.75 -2.43
N LEU A 254 5.75 22.23 -1.70
CA LEU A 254 4.43 22.55 -2.25
C LEU A 254 4.51 23.65 -3.30
N VAL A 255 5.24 24.73 -3.03
CA VAL A 255 5.46 25.84 -4.00
C VAL A 255 6.12 25.31 -5.27
N ALA A 256 7.19 24.51 -5.13
CA ALA A 256 7.90 23.92 -6.25
C ALA A 256 7.03 22.91 -7.01
N ALA A 257 6.29 22.06 -6.31
CA ALA A 257 5.37 21.09 -6.92
C ALA A 257 4.29 21.77 -7.78
N LYS A 258 3.69 22.86 -7.30
CA LYS A 258 2.72 23.64 -8.07
C LYS A 258 3.37 24.31 -9.29
N LYS A 259 4.61 24.78 -9.16
CA LYS A 259 5.34 25.38 -10.28
C LYS A 259 5.66 24.33 -11.37
N LEU A 260 6.07 23.12 -10.97
CA LEU A 260 6.36 22.02 -11.89
C LEU A 260 5.09 21.44 -12.51
N MET A 261 4.01 21.35 -11.75
CA MET A 261 2.72 20.82 -12.17
C MET A 261 1.59 21.72 -11.62
N PRO A 262 1.11 22.71 -12.40
CA PRO A 262 0.06 23.65 -11.96
C PRO A 262 -1.21 22.97 -11.43
N SER A 263 -1.54 21.77 -11.91
CA SER A 263 -2.67 20.95 -11.47
C SER A 263 -2.42 20.16 -10.18
N PHE A 264 -1.22 20.22 -9.58
CA PHE A 264 -0.90 19.44 -8.36
C PHE A 264 -1.92 19.63 -7.22
N PRO A 265 -2.43 20.83 -6.91
CA PRO A 265 -3.43 21.00 -5.85
C PRO A 265 -4.68 20.14 -6.03
N VAL A 266 -5.11 19.89 -7.29
CA VAL A 266 -6.31 19.08 -7.59
C VAL A 266 -6.16 17.61 -7.21
N LEU A 267 -4.90 17.11 -7.10
CA LEU A 267 -4.64 15.76 -6.65
C LEU A 267 -4.88 15.57 -5.15
N LEU A 268 -4.88 16.67 -4.38
CA LEU A 268 -5.06 16.64 -2.95
C LEU A 268 -6.54 16.55 -2.56
N ARG A 269 -6.79 16.04 -1.35
CA ARG A 269 -8.15 15.97 -0.83
C ARG A 269 -8.67 17.36 -0.49
N GLN A 270 -9.89 17.66 -0.92
CA GLN A 270 -10.59 18.85 -0.45
C GLN A 270 -11.03 18.66 1.01
N ILE A 271 -10.67 19.62 1.86
CA ILE A 271 -11.00 19.64 3.28
C ILE A 271 -11.97 20.79 3.53
N LYS A 272 -13.09 20.49 4.19
CA LYS A 272 -14.06 21.52 4.56
C LYS A 272 -13.53 22.33 5.74
N PRO A 273 -13.53 23.67 5.67
CA PRO A 273 -13.18 24.53 6.80
C PRO A 273 -14.05 24.24 8.01
N ARG A 274 -13.49 24.43 9.21
CA ARG A 274 -14.20 24.25 10.48
C ARG A 274 -14.07 25.50 11.33
N ASP A 275 -15.12 25.79 12.07
CA ASP A 275 -15.12 26.86 13.08
C ASP A 275 -14.30 26.46 14.32
N THR A 276 -14.16 27.39 15.28
CA THR A 276 -13.44 27.18 16.54
C THR A 276 -14.04 26.08 17.43
N ARG A 277 -15.28 25.66 17.17
CA ARG A 277 -15.98 24.56 17.85
C ARG A 277 -15.84 23.22 17.12
N GLY A 278 -15.13 23.20 15.98
CA GLY A 278 -14.92 22.00 15.17
C GLY A 278 -16.06 21.67 14.20
N ASN A 279 -17.11 22.50 14.10
CA ASN A 279 -18.20 22.32 13.15
C ASN A 279 -17.80 22.80 11.76
N ILE A 280 -18.39 22.21 10.71
CA ILE A 280 -18.16 22.68 9.34
C ILE A 280 -18.63 24.12 9.22
N ASP A 281 -17.71 25.02 8.87
CA ASP A 281 -18.03 26.42 8.57
C ASP A 281 -18.55 26.54 7.12
N ARG A 282 -19.86 26.61 7.00
CA ARG A 282 -20.54 26.74 5.72
C ARG A 282 -20.46 28.16 5.13
N LYS A 283 -20.02 29.15 5.92
CA LYS A 283 -19.87 30.55 5.48
C LYS A 283 -18.48 30.81 4.89
N SER A 284 -17.52 30.00 5.23
CA SER A 284 -16.16 30.11 4.69
C SER A 284 -16.15 29.87 3.19
N LYS A 285 -15.52 30.78 2.46
CA LYS A 285 -15.26 30.66 1.02
C LYS A 285 -13.92 30.00 0.71
N ALA A 286 -13.16 29.62 1.75
CA ALA A 286 -11.85 29.02 1.57
C ALA A 286 -11.95 27.63 0.95
N LEU A 287 -11.25 27.43 -0.16
CA LEU A 287 -10.98 26.11 -0.75
C LEU A 287 -9.68 25.58 -0.19
N ILE A 288 -9.74 24.52 0.61
CA ILE A 288 -8.56 23.88 1.18
C ILE A 288 -8.35 22.54 0.47
N GLN A 289 -7.18 22.39 -0.16
CA GLN A 289 -6.73 21.15 -0.81
C GLN A 289 -5.46 20.69 -0.11
N ALA A 290 -5.55 19.62 0.70
CA ALA A 290 -4.46 19.26 1.57
C ALA A 290 -4.36 17.75 1.81
N LYS A 291 -3.17 17.34 2.26
CA LYS A 291 -2.84 15.99 2.73
C LYS A 291 -2.74 16.02 4.25
N THR A 292 -3.41 15.08 4.88
CA THR A 292 -3.25 14.80 6.31
C THR A 292 -2.20 13.72 6.54
N GLY A 293 -1.46 13.81 7.64
CA GLY A 293 -0.61 12.75 8.16
C GLY A 293 -0.95 12.51 9.62
N THR A 294 -0.99 11.24 10.04
CA THR A 294 -1.22 10.88 11.45
C THR A 294 -0.40 9.65 11.76
N LEU A 295 0.44 9.76 12.76
CA LEU A 295 1.18 8.66 13.35
C LEU A 295 1.15 8.85 14.86
N HIS A 296 1.61 7.85 15.64
CA HIS A 296 1.63 7.98 17.10
C HIS A 296 2.29 9.30 17.54
N TYR A 297 1.50 10.15 18.20
CA TYR A 297 1.87 11.49 18.71
C TYR A 297 2.41 12.48 17.65
N VAL A 298 2.10 12.25 16.38
CA VAL A 298 2.40 13.17 15.27
C VAL A 298 1.12 13.42 14.49
N SER A 299 0.84 14.68 14.19
CA SER A 299 -0.24 15.09 13.29
C SER A 299 0.28 16.14 12.32
N ALA A 300 -0.07 16.00 11.06
CA ALA A 300 0.36 16.88 9.99
C ALA A 300 -0.81 17.25 9.07
N LEU A 301 -0.80 18.48 8.60
CA LEU A 301 -1.68 18.99 7.56
C LEU A 301 -0.86 19.92 6.66
N ALA A 302 -0.78 19.61 5.37
CA ALA A 302 -0.04 20.43 4.42
C ALA A 302 -0.75 20.46 3.06
N GLY A 303 -0.72 21.60 2.38
CA GLY A 303 -1.42 21.76 1.12
C GLY A 303 -1.56 23.22 0.71
N TYR A 304 -2.71 23.52 0.11
CA TYR A 304 -3.02 24.84 -0.42
C TYR A 304 -4.36 25.33 0.12
N VAL A 305 -4.44 26.64 0.33
CA VAL A 305 -5.68 27.35 0.64
C VAL A 305 -5.87 28.48 -0.36
N THR A 306 -7.07 28.58 -0.92
CA THR A 306 -7.47 29.64 -1.83
C THR A 306 -8.73 30.30 -1.27
N GLU A 307 -8.77 31.63 -1.25
CA GLU A 307 -9.96 32.41 -0.94
C GLU A 307 -10.27 33.34 -2.10
N GLY A 308 -11.48 33.21 -2.68
CA GLY A 308 -11.85 33.99 -3.89
C GLY A 308 -11.19 33.46 -5.17
N VAL A 309 -10.72 34.40 -6.02
CA VAL A 309 -10.14 34.11 -7.36
C VAL A 309 -8.61 34.10 -7.36
N ASP A 310 -7.99 34.25 -6.19
CA ASP A 310 -6.57 34.48 -6.06
C ASP A 310 -5.72 33.22 -6.14
N THR A 311 -4.42 33.45 -6.29
CA THR A 311 -3.41 32.39 -6.27
C THR A 311 -3.44 31.65 -4.93
N PRO A 312 -3.48 30.30 -4.91
CA PRO A 312 -3.48 29.56 -3.66
C PRO A 312 -2.18 29.75 -2.87
N TYR A 313 -2.32 29.91 -1.56
CA TYR A 313 -1.22 29.93 -0.61
C TYR A 313 -0.87 28.50 -0.21
N ALA A 314 0.42 28.15 -0.20
CA ALA A 314 0.90 26.91 0.36
C ALA A 314 1.05 27.02 1.88
N PHE A 315 0.68 25.98 2.61
CA PHE A 315 0.79 25.93 4.05
C PHE A 315 1.22 24.55 4.55
N ALA A 316 1.85 24.51 5.74
CA ALA A 316 2.16 23.28 6.46
C ALA A 316 2.00 23.51 7.98
N ILE A 317 1.29 22.61 8.63
CA ILE A 317 1.06 22.60 10.09
C ILE A 317 1.47 21.22 10.61
N PHE A 318 2.47 21.20 11.49
CA PHE A 318 2.96 19.98 12.11
C PHE A 318 2.86 20.10 13.63
N THR A 319 2.30 19.09 14.26
CA THR A 319 2.26 18.95 15.73
C THR A 319 2.84 17.62 16.13
N GLN A 320 3.66 17.60 17.16
CA GLN A 320 4.28 16.38 17.67
C GLN A 320 4.49 16.44 19.19
N ASN A 321 4.50 15.27 19.83
CA ASN A 321 4.88 15.12 21.22
C ASN A 321 6.00 14.09 21.30
N LEU A 322 7.24 14.56 21.28
CA LEU A 322 8.44 13.72 21.25
C LEU A 322 8.60 12.88 22.52
N ASP A 323 8.26 13.43 23.71
CA ASP A 323 8.38 12.71 24.98
C ASP A 323 7.45 11.51 25.06
N ARG A 324 6.21 11.65 24.56
CA ARG A 324 5.27 10.53 24.49
C ARG A 324 5.64 9.52 23.42
N ARG A 325 6.22 9.96 22.32
CA ARG A 325 6.68 9.09 21.25
C ARG A 325 7.86 8.22 21.69
N ALA A 326 8.84 8.81 22.37
CA ALA A 326 10.00 8.09 22.91
C ALA A 326 9.65 7.01 23.96
N ARG A 327 8.46 7.08 24.56
CA ARG A 327 7.98 6.04 25.52
C ARG A 327 7.31 4.85 24.86
N LEU A 328 7.14 4.86 23.52
CA LEU A 328 6.55 3.76 22.74
C LEU A 328 7.62 2.86 22.09
N THR A 329 8.84 3.33 22.03
CA THR A 329 10.04 2.58 21.59
C THR A 329 10.74 2.00 22.82
#